data_9e2f98dc9d34a7cca401b42bcfd0395c
#
_entry.id   9e2f98dc9d34a7cca401b42bcfd0395c
#
_cell.length_a   1.000
_cell.length_b   1.000
_cell.length_c   1.000
_cell.angle_alpha   90.00
_cell.angle_beta   90.00
_cell.angle_gamma   90.00
#
_symmetry.space_group_name_H-M   'P 1'
#
loop_
_entity.id
_entity.type
_entity.pdbx_description
1 polymer ?
#
loop_
_entity_poly.entity_id
_entity_poly.type
_entity_poly.pdbx_seq_one_letter_code
_entity_poly.pdbx_strand_id
1 'polypeptide(L)'
;MAESRFQSDQYTSEQFVESAGAILFRPSSREVCVLHLHQRDEYVLAKGRRNCGETRQATAVREVSEETGFTCRLLPVNMYSPAPPAVETEELHDRARFYTGICEPFTLQIRRVGEGQVKLIWWFVAAVDEHVPQKDTLEGERYSVEFHSYEAVLDKLTFQMDRDMVKRAMELVENTYTK
;
A
#
# COMPACT_ATOMS: atom_id res chain seq x y z
N MET A 1 -27.01 17.20 -25.88
CA MET A 1 -26.12 16.18 -25.29
C MET A 1 -26.54 16.02 -23.84
N ALA A 2 -26.60 14.78 -23.34
CA ALA A 2 -26.93 14.55 -21.93
C ALA A 2 -25.68 14.79 -21.07
N GLU A 3 -25.80 15.60 -20.03
CA GLU A 3 -24.73 15.82 -19.06
C GLU A 3 -24.78 14.73 -17.98
N SER A 4 -23.59 14.30 -17.51
CA SER A 4 -23.50 13.37 -16.39
C SER A 4 -24.06 14.00 -15.11
N ARG A 5 -24.80 13.22 -14.31
CA ARG A 5 -25.25 13.61 -12.97
C ARG A 5 -24.13 13.61 -11.94
N PHE A 6 -22.97 13.01 -12.29
CA PHE A 6 -21.82 12.86 -11.40
C PHE A 6 -20.68 13.73 -11.89
N GLN A 7 -19.99 14.36 -10.95
CA GLN A 7 -18.69 14.94 -11.22
C GLN A 7 -17.68 13.81 -11.45
N SER A 8 -17.04 13.79 -12.63
CA SER A 8 -16.14 12.71 -13.03
C SER A 8 -14.87 13.30 -13.67
N ASP A 9 -13.72 12.78 -13.26
CA ASP A 9 -12.45 13.00 -13.95
C ASP A 9 -12.18 11.77 -14.84
N GLN A 10 -11.90 12.00 -16.12
CA GLN A 10 -11.60 10.93 -17.08
C GLN A 10 -10.18 11.09 -17.62
N TYR A 11 -9.43 9.99 -17.60
CA TYR A 11 -8.05 9.93 -18.07
C TYR A 11 -7.91 8.82 -19.12
N THR A 12 -7.20 9.11 -20.21
CA THR A 12 -6.84 8.10 -21.21
C THR A 12 -5.64 7.27 -20.76
N SER A 13 -5.33 6.16 -21.45
CA SER A 13 -4.23 5.27 -21.08
C SER A 13 -2.86 5.94 -21.03
N GLU A 14 -2.67 7.05 -21.75
CA GLU A 14 -1.45 7.85 -21.77
C GLU A 14 -1.36 8.83 -20.62
N GLN A 15 -2.47 9.07 -19.91
CA GLN A 15 -2.59 10.08 -18.88
C GLN A 15 -2.50 9.51 -17.46
N PHE A 16 -2.53 8.19 -17.28
CA PHE A 16 -2.38 7.61 -15.96
C PHE A 16 -1.34 6.49 -15.93
N VAL A 17 -0.71 6.34 -14.78
CA VAL A 17 0.13 5.19 -14.44
C VAL A 17 -0.33 4.58 -13.12
N GLU A 18 -0.42 3.26 -13.07
CA GLU A 18 -0.66 2.55 -11.82
C GLU A 18 0.65 2.19 -11.13
N SER A 19 0.60 2.26 -9.81
CA SER A 19 1.65 1.80 -8.90
C SER A 19 0.99 1.04 -7.76
N ALA A 20 1.75 0.19 -7.10
CA ALA A 20 1.33 -0.42 -5.85
C ALA A 20 2.48 -0.48 -4.86
N GLY A 21 2.14 -0.51 -3.59
CA GLY A 21 3.06 -0.70 -2.48
C GLY A 21 2.34 -1.32 -1.29
N ALA A 22 3.09 -1.61 -0.26
CA ALA A 22 2.49 -2.10 0.97
C ALA A 22 3.18 -1.51 2.20
N ILE A 23 2.40 -1.37 3.27
CA ILE A 23 2.95 -1.15 4.60
C ILE A 23 3.48 -2.51 5.07
N LEU A 24 4.81 -2.59 5.16
CA LEU A 24 5.51 -3.83 5.49
C LEU A 24 5.71 -3.94 6.99
N PHE A 25 5.06 -4.91 7.60
CA PHE A 25 5.15 -5.21 9.03
C PHE A 25 6.15 -6.31 9.32
N ARG A 26 6.83 -6.20 10.46
CA ARG A 26 7.52 -7.31 11.13
C ARG A 26 6.73 -7.68 12.38
N PRO A 27 5.88 -8.73 12.29
CA PRO A 27 4.90 -9.02 13.35
C PRO A 27 5.54 -9.40 14.69
N SER A 28 6.68 -10.12 14.68
CA SER A 28 7.36 -10.58 15.91
C SER A 28 7.82 -9.45 16.83
N SER A 29 8.24 -8.33 16.25
CA SER A 29 8.75 -7.16 16.99
C SER A 29 7.79 -5.96 16.98
N ARG A 30 6.61 -6.06 16.31
CA ARG A 30 5.66 -4.96 16.16
C ARG A 30 6.29 -3.71 15.55
N GLU A 31 7.00 -3.91 14.45
CA GLU A 31 7.69 -2.85 13.71
C GLU A 31 7.13 -2.69 12.30
N VAL A 32 7.32 -1.50 11.75
CA VAL A 32 7.00 -1.12 10.37
C VAL A 32 8.27 -0.70 9.65
N CYS A 33 8.40 -1.19 8.41
CA CYS A 33 9.50 -0.85 7.53
C CYS A 33 9.30 0.50 6.85
N VAL A 34 10.37 1.29 6.80
CA VAL A 34 10.46 2.54 6.04
C VAL A 34 11.76 2.58 5.24
N LEU A 35 11.78 3.38 4.18
CA LEU A 35 12.97 3.68 3.39
C LEU A 35 13.45 5.09 3.74
N HIS A 36 14.69 5.22 4.17
CA HIS A 36 15.34 6.53 4.38
C HIS A 36 16.10 6.93 3.11
N LEU A 37 15.57 7.90 2.38
CA LEU A 37 16.17 8.45 1.16
C LEU A 37 17.29 9.44 1.54
N HIS A 38 18.55 9.03 1.41
CA HIS A 38 19.72 9.78 1.92
C HIS A 38 19.85 11.17 1.30
N GLN A 39 19.61 11.33 0.00
CA GLN A 39 19.79 12.61 -0.69
C GLN A 39 18.83 13.73 -0.24
N ARG A 40 17.64 13.35 0.23
CA ARG A 40 16.58 14.28 0.63
C ARG A 40 16.32 14.27 2.11
N ASP A 41 16.94 13.34 2.84
CA ASP A 41 16.64 13.06 4.24
C ASP A 41 15.14 12.83 4.48
N GLU A 42 14.51 12.03 3.60
CA GLU A 42 13.09 11.71 3.63
C GLU A 42 12.86 10.26 3.99
N TYR A 43 11.91 10.01 4.87
CA TYR A 43 11.44 8.68 5.23
C TYR A 43 10.12 8.40 4.54
N VAL A 44 10.10 7.36 3.70
CA VAL A 44 8.98 7.01 2.80
C VAL A 44 8.64 5.53 2.85
N LEU A 45 7.55 5.16 2.17
CA LEU A 45 7.06 3.79 2.08
C LEU A 45 7.42 3.15 0.74
N ALA A 46 7.73 1.86 0.74
CA ALA A 46 8.11 1.08 -0.44
C ALA A 46 6.95 0.93 -1.43
N LYS A 47 7.17 1.28 -2.69
CA LYS A 47 6.18 1.17 -3.78
C LYS A 47 6.81 1.44 -5.13
N GLY A 48 6.25 0.84 -6.18
CA GLY A 48 6.70 1.14 -7.54
C GLY A 48 5.62 0.93 -8.61
N ARG A 49 6.01 1.03 -9.86
CA ARG A 49 5.11 0.98 -11.01
C ARG A 49 4.66 -0.45 -11.29
N ARG A 50 3.38 -0.58 -11.64
CA ARG A 50 2.81 -1.83 -12.11
C ARG A 50 3.27 -2.13 -13.54
N ASN A 51 3.77 -3.32 -13.77
CA ASN A 51 4.10 -3.80 -15.10
C ASN A 51 2.82 -4.17 -15.88
N CYS A 52 2.89 -4.10 -17.21
CA CYS A 52 1.78 -4.53 -18.06
C CYS A 52 1.45 -6.01 -17.80
N GLY A 53 0.17 -6.31 -17.58
CA GLY A 53 -0.30 -7.67 -17.27
C GLY A 53 -0.10 -8.12 -15.81
N GLU A 54 0.59 -7.35 -14.97
CA GLU A 54 0.79 -7.66 -13.55
C GLU A 54 -0.47 -7.31 -12.74
N THR A 55 -0.81 -8.08 -11.71
CA THR A 55 -1.87 -7.68 -10.76
C THR A 55 -1.34 -6.65 -9.77
N ARG A 56 -2.23 -5.84 -9.18
CA ARG A 56 -1.85 -4.84 -8.15
C ARG A 56 -1.21 -5.49 -6.93
N GLN A 57 -1.72 -6.66 -6.53
CA GLN A 57 -1.18 -7.48 -5.44
C GLN A 57 0.25 -7.96 -5.74
N ALA A 58 0.48 -8.50 -6.94
CA ALA A 58 1.81 -8.94 -7.37
C ALA A 58 2.80 -7.76 -7.43
N THR A 59 2.36 -6.62 -7.96
CA THR A 59 3.16 -5.39 -7.99
C THR A 59 3.58 -4.98 -6.58
N ALA A 60 2.65 -4.95 -5.63
CA ALA A 60 2.95 -4.53 -4.25
C ALA A 60 4.01 -5.44 -3.60
N VAL A 61 3.86 -6.76 -3.73
CA VAL A 61 4.83 -7.71 -3.18
C VAL A 61 6.19 -7.59 -3.86
N ARG A 62 6.24 -7.49 -5.19
CA ARG A 62 7.47 -7.35 -5.95
C ARG A 62 8.22 -6.08 -5.58
N GLU A 63 7.56 -4.92 -5.63
CA GLU A 63 8.18 -3.61 -5.35
C GLU A 63 8.69 -3.52 -3.91
N VAL A 64 7.90 -3.99 -2.94
CA VAL A 64 8.34 -4.05 -1.55
C VAL A 64 9.58 -4.95 -1.42
N SER A 65 9.59 -6.13 -2.06
CA SER A 65 10.75 -7.02 -1.99
C SER A 65 11.98 -6.46 -2.70
N GLU A 66 11.82 -5.78 -3.84
CA GLU A 66 12.90 -5.14 -4.58
C GLU A 66 13.51 -3.95 -3.83
N GLU A 67 12.67 -3.07 -3.28
CA GLU A 67 13.12 -1.87 -2.57
C GLU A 67 13.64 -2.17 -1.15
N THR A 68 13.11 -3.20 -0.47
CA THR A 68 13.52 -3.51 0.91
C THR A 68 14.52 -4.66 1.04
N GLY A 69 14.66 -5.50 0.01
CA GLY A 69 15.43 -6.75 0.07
C GLY A 69 14.78 -7.86 0.89
N PHE A 70 13.63 -7.60 1.54
CA PHE A 70 12.92 -8.60 2.31
C PHE A 70 11.93 -9.38 1.45
N THR A 71 11.93 -10.70 1.61
CA THR A 71 10.82 -11.53 1.12
C THR A 71 9.59 -11.23 1.96
N CYS A 72 8.47 -10.95 1.30
CA CYS A 72 7.24 -10.61 1.99
C CYS A 72 6.02 -11.26 1.32
N ARG A 73 4.91 -11.25 2.03
CA ARG A 73 3.59 -11.66 1.54
C ARG A 73 2.54 -10.66 1.97
N LEU A 74 1.45 -10.56 1.22
CA LEU A 74 0.31 -9.78 1.68
C LEU A 74 -0.22 -10.39 2.98
N LEU A 75 -0.54 -9.52 3.91
CA LEU A 75 -1.09 -9.89 5.20
C LEU A 75 -2.62 -9.71 5.14
N PRO A 76 -3.40 -10.82 5.24
CA PRO A 76 -4.86 -10.72 5.25
C PRO A 76 -5.33 -9.91 6.46
N VAL A 77 -6.22 -8.95 6.25
CA VAL A 77 -6.76 -8.12 7.34
C VAL A 77 -8.28 -8.07 7.30
N ASN A 78 -8.88 -7.78 8.46
CA ASN A 78 -10.31 -7.53 8.58
C ASN A 78 -10.58 -6.06 8.29
N MET A 79 -11.42 -5.77 7.30
CA MET A 79 -11.73 -4.38 6.96
C MET A 79 -13.09 -4.21 6.29
N TYR A 80 -13.58 -2.98 6.30
CA TYR A 80 -14.74 -2.59 5.51
C TYR A 80 -14.36 -2.29 4.07
N SER A 81 -15.18 -2.77 3.13
CA SER A 81 -15.07 -2.45 1.70
C SER A 81 -16.48 -2.31 1.09
N PRO A 82 -16.71 -1.36 0.17
CA PRO A 82 -17.94 -1.29 -0.59
C PRO A 82 -18.02 -2.34 -1.71
N ALA A 83 -16.92 -3.06 -2.00
CA ALA A 83 -16.90 -4.11 -3.01
C ALA A 83 -18.01 -5.14 -2.75
N PRO A 84 -18.77 -5.57 -3.77
CA PRO A 84 -19.72 -6.65 -3.64
C PRO A 84 -18.99 -7.98 -3.35
N PRO A 85 -19.63 -8.97 -2.70
CA PRO A 85 -19.08 -10.29 -2.54
C PRO A 85 -18.87 -10.98 -3.90
N ALA A 86 -17.96 -11.95 -3.97
CA ALA A 86 -17.64 -12.68 -5.20
C ALA A 86 -18.85 -13.39 -5.82
N VAL A 87 -19.83 -13.77 -5.00
CA VAL A 87 -21.12 -14.32 -5.45
C VAL A 87 -22.21 -13.39 -4.97
N GLU A 88 -22.82 -12.66 -5.90
CA GLU A 88 -23.98 -11.83 -5.64
C GLU A 88 -25.24 -12.67 -5.68
N THR A 89 -26.01 -12.63 -4.59
CA THR A 89 -27.31 -13.32 -4.47
C THR A 89 -28.48 -12.35 -4.53
N GLU A 90 -28.23 -11.05 -4.42
CA GLU A 90 -29.24 -9.99 -4.38
C GLU A 90 -28.68 -8.71 -5.01
N GLU A 91 -29.55 -7.79 -5.41
CA GLU A 91 -29.17 -6.45 -5.84
C GLU A 91 -28.56 -5.69 -4.66
N LEU A 92 -27.24 -5.44 -4.75
CA LEU A 92 -26.48 -4.88 -3.65
C LEU A 92 -26.19 -3.39 -3.92
N HIS A 93 -26.62 -2.54 -3.00
CA HIS A 93 -26.27 -1.12 -3.03
C HIS A 93 -24.79 -0.91 -2.62
N ASP A 94 -24.18 0.16 -3.11
CA ASP A 94 -22.81 0.61 -2.74
C ASP A 94 -22.75 1.04 -1.27
N ARG A 95 -22.57 0.07 -0.39
CA ARG A 95 -22.36 0.29 1.05
C ARG A 95 -21.18 -0.53 1.56
N ALA A 96 -20.45 0.03 2.48
CA ALA A 96 -19.32 -0.67 3.12
C ALA A 96 -19.84 -1.90 3.89
N ARG A 97 -19.24 -3.06 3.59
CA ARG A 97 -19.44 -4.35 4.26
C ARG A 97 -18.18 -4.76 4.97
N PHE A 98 -18.31 -5.44 6.07
CA PHE A 98 -17.18 -5.98 6.81
C PHE A 98 -16.76 -7.33 6.21
N TYR A 99 -15.49 -7.42 5.83
CA TYR A 99 -14.86 -8.65 5.34
C TYR A 99 -13.75 -9.08 6.28
N THR A 100 -13.60 -10.40 6.45
CA THR A 100 -12.55 -10.99 7.27
C THR A 100 -11.46 -11.60 6.41
N GLY A 101 -10.20 -11.35 6.77
CA GLY A 101 -9.04 -12.00 6.16
C GLY A 101 -8.86 -11.73 4.66
N ILE A 102 -9.06 -10.50 4.20
CA ILE A 102 -8.91 -10.13 2.79
C ILE A 102 -7.58 -9.42 2.51
N CYS A 103 -7.06 -9.61 1.28
CA CYS A 103 -5.85 -8.97 0.77
C CYS A 103 -6.19 -7.94 -0.32
N GLU A 104 -7.21 -7.11 -0.06
CA GLU A 104 -7.58 -6.02 -0.93
C GLU A 104 -6.81 -4.74 -0.57
N PRO A 105 -6.68 -3.76 -1.48
CA PRO A 105 -6.06 -2.50 -1.14
C PRO A 105 -6.93 -1.76 -0.11
N PHE A 106 -6.29 -1.31 0.98
CA PHE A 106 -6.98 -0.56 2.03
C PHE A 106 -7.00 0.95 1.78
N THR A 107 -6.15 1.43 0.86
CA THR A 107 -6.06 2.84 0.47
C THR A 107 -5.69 2.98 -1.00
N LEU A 108 -6.34 3.92 -1.68
CA LEU A 108 -5.96 4.42 -2.99
C LEU A 108 -5.49 5.87 -2.83
N GLN A 109 -4.26 6.15 -3.27
CA GLN A 109 -3.73 7.51 -3.35
C GLN A 109 -3.68 7.95 -4.82
N ILE A 110 -4.23 9.12 -5.12
CA ILE A 110 -4.17 9.73 -6.45
C ILE A 110 -3.21 10.93 -6.38
N ARG A 111 -2.14 10.88 -7.17
CA ARG A 111 -1.18 12.00 -7.30
C ARG A 111 -1.33 12.63 -8.67
N ARG A 112 -1.48 13.94 -8.71
CA ARG A 112 -1.34 14.71 -9.94
C ARG A 112 0.14 14.96 -10.18
N VAL A 113 0.68 14.47 -11.31
CA VAL A 113 2.13 14.46 -11.60
C VAL A 113 2.52 15.37 -12.77
N GLY A 114 1.58 16.17 -13.24
CA GLY A 114 1.74 17.12 -14.32
C GLY A 114 0.39 17.59 -14.81
N GLU A 115 0.38 18.37 -15.89
CA GLU A 115 -0.86 18.82 -16.49
C GLU A 115 -1.58 17.64 -17.15
N GLY A 116 -2.78 17.32 -16.64
CA GLY A 116 -3.60 16.22 -17.16
C GLY A 116 -3.05 14.81 -16.91
N GLN A 117 -2.06 14.63 -16.04
CA GLN A 117 -1.50 13.31 -15.72
C GLN A 117 -1.68 12.95 -14.27
N VAL A 118 -1.99 11.68 -14.01
CA VAL A 118 -2.19 11.15 -12.67
C VAL A 118 -1.42 9.86 -12.43
N LYS A 119 -1.06 9.64 -11.17
CA LYS A 119 -0.52 8.39 -10.67
C LYS A 119 -1.48 7.82 -9.64
N LEU A 120 -1.98 6.61 -9.89
CA LEU A 120 -2.82 5.84 -8.98
C LEU A 120 -1.93 4.91 -8.17
N ILE A 121 -1.94 5.00 -6.84
CA ILE A 121 -1.10 4.16 -5.99
C ILE A 121 -2.00 3.35 -5.07
N TRP A 122 -2.00 2.04 -5.26
CA TRP A 122 -2.76 1.08 -4.48
C TRP A 122 -1.91 0.59 -3.31
N TRP A 123 -2.44 0.72 -2.09
CA TRP A 123 -1.72 0.39 -0.87
C TRP A 123 -2.31 -0.84 -0.18
N PHE A 124 -1.43 -1.78 0.14
CA PHE A 124 -1.73 -3.04 0.78
C PHE A 124 -1.06 -3.15 2.15
N VAL A 125 -1.45 -4.16 2.93
CA VAL A 125 -0.74 -4.58 4.14
C VAL A 125 0.08 -5.81 3.80
N ALA A 126 1.35 -5.85 4.21
CA ALA A 126 2.25 -6.98 4.00
C ALA A 126 3.02 -7.32 5.27
N ALA A 127 3.48 -8.57 5.37
CA ALA A 127 4.36 -9.02 6.43
C ALA A 127 5.65 -9.60 5.84
N VAL A 128 6.76 -9.34 6.53
CA VAL A 128 8.06 -9.96 6.24
C VAL A 128 7.98 -11.47 6.45
N ASP A 129 8.62 -12.25 5.59
CA ASP A 129 8.97 -13.63 5.90
C ASP A 129 10.26 -13.63 6.74
N GLU A 130 10.11 -13.70 8.05
CA GLU A 130 11.21 -13.60 9.01
C GLU A 130 12.17 -14.81 8.98
N HIS A 131 11.81 -15.88 8.25
CA HIS A 131 12.66 -17.04 8.05
C HIS A 131 13.62 -16.90 6.86
N VAL A 132 13.40 -15.88 6.02
CA VAL A 132 14.22 -15.61 4.84
C VAL A 132 15.11 -14.40 5.13
N PRO A 133 16.45 -14.53 5.00
CA PRO A 133 17.35 -13.41 5.22
C PRO A 133 17.11 -12.32 4.18
N GLN A 134 17.37 -11.08 4.60
CA GLN A 134 17.34 -9.92 3.71
C GLN A 134 18.37 -10.10 2.59
N LYS A 135 17.98 -9.75 1.37
CA LYS A 135 18.85 -9.70 0.20
C LYS A 135 19.39 -8.28 0.01
N ASP A 136 20.53 -8.17 -0.64
CA ASP A 136 21.03 -6.87 -1.07
C ASP A 136 20.04 -6.21 -2.04
N THR A 137 19.82 -4.92 -1.86
CA THR A 137 19.03 -4.12 -2.79
C THR A 137 19.93 -3.47 -3.83
N LEU A 138 19.48 -3.40 -5.07
CA LEU A 138 20.24 -2.76 -6.17
C LEU A 138 20.46 -1.24 -5.95
N GLU A 139 19.71 -0.64 -5.04
CA GLU A 139 19.71 0.79 -4.77
C GLU A 139 20.20 1.15 -3.36
N GLY A 140 20.90 0.25 -2.68
CA GLY A 140 21.37 0.43 -1.30
C GLY A 140 22.24 1.66 -1.05
N GLU A 141 22.83 2.27 -2.10
CA GLU A 141 23.53 3.55 -1.99
C GLU A 141 22.59 4.75 -1.92
N ARG A 142 21.35 4.62 -2.37
CA ARG A 142 20.36 5.71 -2.44
C ARG A 142 19.53 5.84 -1.19
N TYR A 143 19.27 4.72 -0.52
CA TYR A 143 18.45 4.68 0.69
C TYR A 143 18.85 3.51 1.60
N SER A 144 18.55 3.64 2.87
CA SER A 144 18.60 2.54 3.85
C SER A 144 17.19 2.05 4.20
N VAL A 145 17.14 0.78 4.57
CA VAL A 145 15.90 0.11 5.00
C VAL A 145 15.91 0.03 6.52
N GLU A 146 14.90 0.62 7.16
CA GLU A 146 14.84 0.71 8.61
C GLU A 146 13.50 0.16 9.11
N PHE A 147 13.53 -0.49 10.27
CA PHE A 147 12.33 -0.89 11.01
C PHE A 147 12.20 -0.06 12.27
N HIS A 148 11.00 0.45 12.51
CA HIS A 148 10.68 1.25 13.69
C HIS A 148 9.45 0.71 14.38
N SER A 149 9.39 0.83 15.71
CA SER A 149 8.19 0.48 16.47
C SER A 149 6.98 1.29 15.99
N TYR A 150 5.78 0.82 16.32
CA TYR A 150 4.53 1.49 15.92
C TYR A 150 4.46 2.95 16.38
N GLU A 151 5.04 3.24 17.56
CA GLU A 151 5.07 4.60 18.09
C GLU A 151 6.09 5.46 17.35
N ALA A 152 7.30 4.93 17.13
CA ALA A 152 8.41 5.67 16.54
C ALA A 152 8.23 5.92 15.03
N VAL A 153 7.62 4.99 14.29
CA VAL A 153 7.47 5.11 12.83
C VAL A 153 6.67 6.34 12.41
N LEU A 154 5.65 6.72 13.20
CA LEU A 154 4.81 7.88 12.88
C LEU A 154 5.59 9.19 12.99
N ASP A 155 6.55 9.28 13.91
CA ASP A 155 7.42 10.45 14.04
C ASP A 155 8.53 10.48 12.97
N LYS A 156 8.93 9.30 12.49
CA LYS A 156 9.96 9.16 11.46
C LYS A 156 9.47 9.55 10.06
N LEU A 157 8.28 9.11 9.66
CA LEU A 157 7.76 9.36 8.32
C LEU A 157 7.70 10.87 8.00
N THR A 158 8.21 11.24 6.85
CA THR A 158 8.30 12.64 6.43
C THR A 158 6.93 13.25 6.14
N PHE A 159 6.07 12.50 5.42
CA PHE A 159 4.82 13.03 4.90
C PHE A 159 3.63 12.66 5.79
N GLN A 160 2.76 13.65 6.07
CA GLN A 160 1.57 13.42 6.89
C GLN A 160 0.64 12.33 6.31
N MET A 161 0.47 12.31 4.99
CA MET A 161 -0.36 11.29 4.34
C MET A 161 0.19 9.87 4.55
N ASP A 162 1.50 9.69 4.61
CA ASP A 162 2.12 8.40 4.88
C ASP A 162 1.92 8.00 6.36
N ARG A 163 2.00 8.96 7.30
CA ARG A 163 1.69 8.74 8.73
C ARG A 163 0.25 8.27 8.93
N ASP A 164 -0.72 8.96 8.30
CA ASP A 164 -2.14 8.63 8.39
C ASP A 164 -2.41 7.23 7.82
N MET A 165 -1.74 6.90 6.73
CA MET A 165 -1.85 5.60 6.07
C MET A 165 -1.25 4.47 6.91
N VAL A 166 -0.06 4.67 7.50
CA VAL A 166 0.57 3.70 8.40
C VAL A 166 -0.27 3.51 9.66
N LYS A 167 -0.78 4.59 10.25
CA LYS A 167 -1.70 4.51 11.38
C LYS A 167 -2.92 3.66 11.06
N ARG A 168 -3.53 3.87 9.89
CA ARG A 168 -4.67 3.07 9.44
C ARG A 168 -4.31 1.60 9.25
N ALA A 169 -3.15 1.30 8.67
CA ALA A 169 -2.68 -0.08 8.49
C ALA A 169 -2.43 -0.77 9.86
N MET A 170 -1.85 -0.08 10.83
CA MET A 170 -1.66 -0.60 12.19
C MET A 170 -3.00 -0.95 12.84
N GLU A 171 -4.01 -0.07 12.75
CA GLU A 171 -5.36 -0.34 13.24
C GLU A 171 -5.96 -1.62 12.62
N LEU A 172 -5.79 -1.82 11.30
CA LEU A 172 -6.28 -3.01 10.61
C LEU A 172 -5.57 -4.29 11.12
N VAL A 173 -4.26 -4.22 11.29
CA VAL A 173 -3.46 -5.35 11.81
C VAL A 173 -3.87 -5.66 13.26
N GLU A 174 -3.95 -4.66 14.12
CA GLU A 174 -4.33 -4.84 15.53
C GLU A 174 -5.75 -5.41 15.66
N ASN A 175 -6.73 -4.84 14.95
CA ASN A 175 -8.11 -5.34 14.95
C ASN A 175 -8.26 -6.74 14.38
N THR A 176 -7.28 -7.22 13.60
CA THR A 176 -7.31 -8.57 13.03
C THR A 176 -6.61 -9.60 13.93
N TYR A 177 -5.46 -9.25 14.50
CA TYR A 177 -4.55 -10.21 15.15
C TYR A 177 -4.40 -10.04 16.65
N THR A 178 -4.82 -8.91 17.21
CA THR A 178 -4.80 -8.72 18.68
C THR A 178 -6.19 -9.04 19.24
N LYS A 179 -6.27 -10.09 20.03
CA LYS A 179 -7.49 -10.46 20.80
C LYS A 179 -7.37 -9.90 22.21
#